data_0247d18d6a4df78bbea2d1fb9da2e97c
#
_entry.id   0247d18d6a4df78bbea2d1fb9da2e97c
#
_cell.length_a   1.000
_cell.length_b   1.000
_cell.length_c   1.000
_cell.angle_alpha   90.00
_cell.angle_beta   90.00
_cell.angle_gamma   90.00
#
_symmetry.space_group_name_H-M   'P 1'
#
loop_
_entity.id
_entity.type
_entity.pdbx_description
1 polymer ?
#
loop_
_entity_poly.entity_id
_entity_poly.type
_entity_poly.pdbx_seq_one_letter_code
_entity_poly.pdbx_strand_id
1 'polypeptide(L)'
;MKRITILTTFVALLCSVQTALAWGNVGHRTVATIAEKHLTPETKAIVNKYLDGEPLAKNAATWMDRVAFWAKKHWWYIPGWEQLSYWHTMVVDEKFQPSDKRSHKGGGDLLPNLKQCVENLKNYRNLTDSAVVVNLKCVVHMVGDMHCPSHIYFTEFPDCFALPKSLDPEKKGRKARDRMIIYYNGKKMNYHHYWDQIALTELHPEFKSSHDLFSKEFDKATKGKRKKICKGTIDDWVYDIAKSCRPLYNGIKEGDHIGKEYVESTGKLAQWQCAKAGYRLAHILNECFNSK
;
A
#
# COMPACT_ATOMS: atom_id res chain seq x y z
N MET A 1 17.53 2.99 62.77
CA MET A 1 17.94 3.40 61.41
C MET A 1 17.09 2.70 60.37
N LYS A 2 16.09 3.40 59.80
CA LYS A 2 15.15 2.83 58.80
C LYS A 2 15.78 3.08 57.40
N ARG A 3 16.06 2.00 56.65
CA ARG A 3 16.51 2.09 55.26
C ARG A 3 15.31 2.32 54.37
N ILE A 4 15.26 3.47 53.74
CA ILE A 4 14.29 3.81 52.68
C ILE A 4 14.84 3.25 51.34
N THR A 5 14.18 2.22 50.84
CA THR A 5 14.47 1.67 49.50
C THR A 5 13.67 2.49 48.49
N ILE A 6 14.36 3.32 47.71
CA ILE A 6 13.76 4.06 46.59
C ILE A 6 13.66 3.10 45.41
N LEU A 7 12.43 2.69 45.08
CA LEU A 7 12.11 1.91 43.91
C LEU A 7 12.00 2.86 42.70
N THR A 8 13.05 2.99 41.91
CA THR A 8 13.04 3.75 40.67
C THR A 8 12.32 2.94 39.59
N THR A 9 11.07 3.28 39.33
CA THR A 9 10.30 2.72 38.22
C THR A 9 10.82 3.33 36.91
N PHE A 10 11.61 2.57 36.17
CA PHE A 10 12.03 2.92 34.81
C PHE A 10 10.83 2.72 33.89
N VAL A 11 10.11 3.79 33.58
CA VAL A 11 9.13 3.80 32.50
C VAL A 11 9.90 3.83 31.19
N ALA A 12 10.13 2.66 30.60
CA ALA A 12 10.65 2.55 29.26
C ALA A 12 9.57 3.07 28.28
N LEU A 13 9.75 4.30 27.81
CA LEU A 13 8.99 4.86 26.70
C LEU A 13 9.40 4.10 25.44
N LEU A 14 8.70 3.00 25.14
CA LEU A 14 8.81 2.31 23.86
C LEU A 14 8.26 3.26 22.78
N CYS A 15 9.13 4.10 22.22
CA CYS A 15 8.90 4.71 20.92
C CYS A 15 8.85 3.58 19.91
N SER A 16 7.66 3.03 19.67
CA SER A 16 7.41 2.18 18.51
C SER A 16 7.70 3.01 17.27
N VAL A 17 8.83 2.75 16.65
CA VAL A 17 9.13 3.21 15.29
C VAL A 17 8.15 2.45 14.39
N GLN A 18 6.97 3.03 14.20
CA GLN A 18 6.02 2.52 13.22
C GLN A 18 6.62 2.81 11.85
N THR A 19 7.15 1.78 11.23
CA THR A 19 7.52 1.80 9.81
C THR A 19 6.23 2.04 9.03
N ALA A 20 6.23 3.04 8.18
CA ALA A 20 5.13 3.31 7.29
C ALA A 20 5.01 2.13 6.31
N LEU A 21 3.93 1.40 6.41
CA LEU A 21 3.51 0.34 5.51
C LEU A 21 2.42 0.91 4.62
N ALA A 22 2.51 0.67 3.33
CA ALA A 22 1.43 0.95 2.39
C ALA A 22 0.13 0.31 2.86
N TRP A 23 -1.01 0.90 2.59
CA TRP A 23 -2.27 0.37 3.12
C TRP A 23 -2.02 -0.57 4.30
N GLY A 24 -1.66 -0.19 5.45
CA GLY A 24 -1.30 -1.10 6.55
C GLY A 24 -1.92 -2.52 6.48
N ASN A 25 -1.60 -3.39 7.34
CA ASN A 25 -2.05 -4.80 7.28
C ASN A 25 -3.55 -4.96 6.96
N VAL A 26 -4.39 -4.05 7.45
CA VAL A 26 -5.86 -4.11 7.24
C VAL A 26 -6.20 -3.87 5.78
N GLY A 27 -5.64 -2.84 5.16
CA GLY A 27 -5.96 -2.48 3.78
C GLY A 27 -5.47 -3.52 2.77
N HIS A 28 -4.21 -3.98 2.86
CA HIS A 28 -3.71 -5.05 2.00
C HIS A 28 -4.51 -6.34 2.12
N ARG A 29 -4.87 -6.74 3.35
CA ARG A 29 -5.69 -7.92 3.57
C ARG A 29 -7.11 -7.74 3.05
N THR A 30 -7.68 -6.53 3.17
CA THR A 30 -8.99 -6.20 2.60
C THR A 30 -8.99 -6.35 1.09
N VAL A 31 -7.99 -5.77 0.40
CA VAL A 31 -7.79 -5.91 -1.06
C VAL A 31 -7.68 -7.37 -1.46
N ALA A 32 -6.82 -8.13 -0.78
CA ALA A 32 -6.61 -9.55 -1.05
C ALA A 32 -7.88 -10.40 -0.82
N THR A 33 -8.64 -10.10 0.25
CA THR A 33 -9.91 -10.79 0.55
C THR A 33 -10.97 -10.51 -0.51
N ILE A 34 -11.09 -9.27 -1.00
CA ILE A 34 -11.98 -8.93 -2.11
C ILE A 34 -11.54 -9.70 -3.36
N ALA A 35 -10.24 -9.67 -3.69
CA ALA A 35 -9.73 -10.36 -4.87
C ALA A 35 -10.05 -11.86 -4.84
N GLU A 36 -9.79 -12.52 -3.72
CA GLU A 36 -10.00 -13.97 -3.56
C GLU A 36 -11.44 -14.40 -3.80
N LYS A 37 -12.42 -13.58 -3.42
CA LYS A 37 -13.86 -13.82 -3.68
C LYS A 37 -14.22 -13.78 -5.17
N HIS A 38 -13.38 -13.13 -5.98
CA HIS A 38 -13.63 -12.90 -7.41
C HIS A 38 -12.68 -13.66 -8.33
N LEU A 39 -11.86 -14.57 -7.78
CA LEU A 39 -11.08 -15.51 -8.57
C LEU A 39 -12.02 -16.55 -9.23
N THR A 40 -11.66 -16.96 -10.46
CA THR A 40 -12.31 -18.14 -11.07
C THR A 40 -11.91 -19.40 -10.31
N PRO A 41 -12.70 -20.48 -10.39
CA PRO A 41 -12.33 -21.75 -9.74
C PRO A 41 -10.95 -22.24 -10.14
N GLU A 42 -10.60 -22.12 -11.42
CA GLU A 42 -9.31 -22.51 -11.99
C GLU A 42 -8.17 -21.68 -11.40
N THR A 43 -8.30 -20.35 -11.41
CA THR A 43 -7.33 -19.45 -10.81
C THR A 43 -7.16 -19.74 -9.32
N LYS A 44 -8.26 -19.95 -8.61
CA LYS A 44 -8.23 -20.26 -7.18
C LYS A 44 -7.47 -21.55 -6.89
N ALA A 45 -7.67 -22.59 -7.71
CA ALA A 45 -6.94 -23.85 -7.57
C ALA A 45 -5.43 -23.66 -7.77
N ILE A 46 -5.02 -22.86 -8.76
CA ILE A 46 -3.61 -22.56 -9.02
C ILE A 46 -3.00 -21.73 -7.89
N VAL A 47 -3.68 -20.67 -7.45
CA VAL A 47 -3.23 -19.83 -6.32
C VAL A 47 -3.09 -20.68 -5.05
N ASN A 48 -4.03 -21.54 -4.74
CA ASN A 48 -3.98 -22.45 -3.60
C ASN A 48 -2.77 -23.40 -3.68
N LYS A 49 -2.45 -23.93 -4.88
CA LYS A 49 -1.27 -24.76 -5.09
C LYS A 49 0.00 -24.03 -4.68
N TYR A 50 0.20 -22.77 -5.14
CA TYR A 50 1.42 -22.02 -4.90
C TYR A 50 1.49 -21.35 -3.51
N LEU A 51 0.38 -21.23 -2.81
CA LEU A 51 0.33 -20.70 -1.45
C LEU A 51 0.04 -21.78 -0.39
N ASP A 52 0.18 -23.06 -0.72
CA ASP A 52 -0.05 -24.20 0.20
C ASP A 52 -1.44 -24.14 0.85
N GLY A 53 -2.46 -23.73 0.10
CA GLY A 53 -3.83 -23.56 0.57
C GLY A 53 -4.07 -22.33 1.46
N GLU A 54 -3.06 -21.49 1.70
CA GLU A 54 -3.25 -20.27 2.48
C GLU A 54 -4.04 -19.20 1.69
N PRO A 55 -5.01 -18.51 2.34
CA PRO A 55 -5.67 -17.37 1.74
C PRO A 55 -4.69 -16.26 1.33
N LEU A 56 -4.99 -15.55 0.24
CA LEU A 56 -4.21 -14.38 -0.20
C LEU A 56 -3.98 -13.37 0.93
N ALA A 57 -4.99 -13.16 1.77
CA ALA A 57 -4.95 -12.22 2.88
C ALA A 57 -4.01 -12.62 4.02
N LYS A 58 -3.61 -13.91 4.15
CA LYS A 58 -2.83 -14.39 5.29
C LYS A 58 -1.38 -13.93 5.20
N ASN A 59 -0.66 -14.36 4.18
CA ASN A 59 0.76 -14.10 4.03
C ASN A 59 1.10 -13.30 2.77
N ALA A 60 0.43 -13.56 1.64
CA ALA A 60 0.77 -12.92 0.38
C ALA A 60 0.55 -11.41 0.42
N ALA A 61 -0.56 -10.94 1.02
CA ALA A 61 -0.92 -9.54 1.08
C ALA A 61 0.14 -8.62 1.71
N THR A 62 0.87 -9.10 2.71
CA THR A 62 1.84 -8.29 3.49
C THR A 62 3.27 -8.82 3.43
N TRP A 63 3.53 -9.84 2.60
CA TRP A 63 4.84 -10.47 2.50
C TRP A 63 5.92 -9.49 2.06
N MET A 64 5.63 -8.67 1.07
CA MET A 64 6.59 -7.75 0.47
C MET A 64 7.10 -6.71 1.47
N ASP A 65 6.23 -6.13 2.31
CA ASP A 65 6.63 -5.26 3.41
C ASP A 65 7.59 -5.93 4.38
N ARG A 66 7.26 -7.17 4.76
CA ARG A 66 8.08 -7.90 5.73
C ARG A 66 9.49 -8.13 5.22
N VAL A 67 9.63 -8.54 3.96
CA VAL A 67 10.95 -8.82 3.39
C VAL A 67 11.70 -7.55 3.02
N ALA A 68 11.05 -6.51 2.56
CA ALA A 68 11.67 -5.26 2.17
C ALA A 68 12.22 -4.45 3.36
N PHE A 69 11.46 -4.39 4.46
CA PHE A 69 11.77 -3.47 5.56
C PHE A 69 12.23 -4.15 6.84
N TRP A 70 11.81 -5.38 7.09
CA TRP A 70 12.08 -6.06 8.37
C TRP A 70 13.10 -7.19 8.27
N ALA A 71 13.26 -7.77 7.08
CA ALA A 71 14.07 -8.97 6.90
C ALA A 71 15.53 -8.79 7.30
N LYS A 72 16.14 -7.63 7.07
CA LYS A 72 17.55 -7.34 7.41
C LYS A 72 17.93 -7.64 8.87
N LYS A 73 16.94 -7.69 9.76
CA LYS A 73 17.13 -7.97 11.19
C LYS A 73 16.90 -9.45 11.54
N HIS A 74 16.55 -10.28 10.57
CA HIS A 74 16.15 -11.66 10.79
C HIS A 74 17.07 -12.64 10.06
N TRP A 75 17.24 -13.83 10.63
CA TRP A 75 18.07 -14.91 10.09
C TRP A 75 17.62 -15.44 8.72
N TRP A 76 16.35 -15.22 8.35
CA TRP A 76 15.77 -15.60 7.06
C TRP A 76 15.91 -14.54 5.97
N TYR A 77 16.71 -13.49 6.20
CA TYR A 77 16.95 -12.47 5.19
C TYR A 77 17.67 -13.03 3.97
N ILE A 78 17.17 -12.70 2.79
CA ILE A 78 17.80 -13.02 1.52
C ILE A 78 18.40 -11.72 0.95
N PRO A 79 19.74 -11.66 0.77
CA PRO A 79 20.38 -10.51 0.15
C PRO A 79 19.77 -10.17 -1.22
N GLY A 80 19.55 -8.89 -1.49
CA GLY A 80 18.92 -8.40 -2.72
C GLY A 80 17.42 -8.13 -2.58
N TRP A 81 16.73 -8.64 -1.56
CA TRP A 81 15.31 -8.36 -1.35
C TRP A 81 15.05 -6.93 -0.86
N GLU A 82 16.05 -6.22 -0.38
CA GLU A 82 15.95 -4.81 -0.02
C GLU A 82 15.53 -3.91 -1.18
N GLN A 83 15.81 -4.29 -2.42
CA GLN A 83 15.34 -3.58 -3.61
C GLN A 83 13.81 -3.51 -3.68
N LEU A 84 13.09 -4.48 -3.11
CA LEU A 84 11.63 -4.46 -3.04
C LEU A 84 11.10 -3.20 -2.35
N SER A 85 11.88 -2.57 -1.47
CA SER A 85 11.51 -1.30 -0.83
C SER A 85 11.28 -0.15 -1.81
N TYR A 86 11.84 -0.22 -3.02
CA TYR A 86 11.67 0.75 -4.09
C TYR A 86 10.40 0.50 -4.94
N TRP A 87 9.77 -0.66 -4.79
CA TRP A 87 8.63 -1.10 -5.60
C TRP A 87 7.27 -0.76 -4.99
N HIS A 88 7.24 0.00 -3.88
CA HIS A 88 5.99 0.33 -3.18
C HIS A 88 5.32 1.60 -3.68
N THR A 89 6.01 2.43 -4.47
CA THR A 89 5.51 3.74 -4.88
C THR A 89 5.55 3.90 -6.39
N MET A 90 4.63 4.70 -6.93
CA MET A 90 4.64 5.13 -8.31
C MET A 90 4.79 6.64 -8.43
N VAL A 91 5.34 7.10 -9.54
CA VAL A 91 5.45 8.51 -9.88
C VAL A 91 4.65 8.78 -11.14
N VAL A 92 3.87 9.86 -11.13
CA VAL A 92 3.04 10.29 -12.26
C VAL A 92 3.31 11.77 -12.58
N ASP A 93 3.19 12.11 -13.85
CA ASP A 93 3.30 13.48 -14.34
C ASP A 93 1.99 14.28 -14.14
N GLU A 94 1.98 15.53 -14.60
CA GLU A 94 0.82 16.44 -14.55
C GLU A 94 -0.38 15.98 -15.41
N LYS A 95 -0.15 15.03 -16.33
CA LYS A 95 -1.19 14.39 -17.14
C LYS A 95 -1.62 13.04 -16.57
N PHE A 96 -1.17 12.70 -15.35
CA PHE A 96 -1.44 11.44 -14.67
C PHE A 96 -0.85 10.22 -15.38
N GLN A 97 0.21 10.40 -16.18
CA GLN A 97 0.91 9.31 -16.85
C GLN A 97 2.11 8.86 -16.02
N PRO A 98 2.51 7.58 -16.09
CA PRO A 98 3.71 7.10 -15.43
C PRO A 98 4.93 7.96 -15.77
N SER A 99 5.77 8.24 -14.77
CA SER A 99 7.01 9.01 -14.91
C SER A 99 8.21 8.23 -14.39
N ASP A 100 9.35 8.36 -15.05
CA ASP A 100 10.62 7.74 -14.64
C ASP A 100 11.31 8.49 -13.50
N LYS A 101 10.76 9.60 -13.05
CA LYS A 101 11.31 10.37 -11.94
C LYS A 101 11.29 9.54 -10.65
N ARG A 102 12.35 9.65 -9.87
CA ARG A 102 12.46 8.92 -8.60
C ARG A 102 11.91 9.73 -7.44
N SER A 103 11.28 9.06 -6.48
CA SER A 103 10.86 9.68 -5.23
C SER A 103 12.09 10.00 -4.35
N HIS A 104 11.86 10.72 -3.26
CA HIS A 104 12.90 11.13 -2.29
C HIS A 104 13.69 9.97 -1.66
N LYS A 105 13.20 8.75 -1.73
CA LYS A 105 13.87 7.54 -1.25
C LYS A 105 14.43 6.68 -2.38
N GLY A 106 14.40 7.17 -3.62
CA GLY A 106 14.75 6.40 -4.80
C GLY A 106 13.63 5.47 -5.28
N GLY A 107 12.45 5.45 -4.61
CA GLY A 107 11.27 4.70 -5.04
C GLY A 107 10.64 5.26 -6.31
N GLY A 108 9.65 4.56 -6.83
CA GLY A 108 8.95 4.87 -8.07
C GLY A 108 8.92 3.69 -9.03
N ASP A 109 9.46 2.56 -8.61
CA ASP A 109 9.60 1.35 -9.45
C ASP A 109 8.37 0.44 -9.43
N LEU A 110 7.27 0.83 -8.76
CA LEU A 110 6.09 -0.01 -8.64
C LEU A 110 5.58 -0.48 -10.01
N LEU A 111 5.34 0.45 -10.94
CA LEU A 111 4.68 0.14 -12.20
C LEU A 111 5.50 -0.77 -13.12
N PRO A 112 6.78 -0.51 -13.40
CA PRO A 112 7.57 -1.40 -14.24
C PRO A 112 7.68 -2.81 -13.62
N ASN A 113 7.85 -2.92 -12.31
CA ASN A 113 7.96 -4.22 -11.64
C ASN A 113 6.61 -4.94 -11.53
N LEU A 114 5.49 -4.23 -11.32
CA LEU A 114 4.16 -4.83 -11.38
C LEU A 114 3.91 -5.44 -12.77
N LYS A 115 4.18 -4.69 -13.85
CA LYS A 115 4.02 -5.18 -15.23
C LYS A 115 4.91 -6.40 -15.48
N GLN A 116 6.16 -6.38 -15.03
CA GLN A 116 7.08 -7.51 -15.18
C GLN A 116 6.60 -8.75 -14.40
N CYS A 117 6.15 -8.58 -13.16
CA CYS A 117 5.60 -9.70 -12.37
C CYS A 117 4.33 -10.27 -13.01
N VAL A 118 3.46 -9.44 -13.57
CA VAL A 118 2.26 -9.89 -14.30
C VAL A 118 2.65 -10.70 -15.54
N GLU A 119 3.63 -10.23 -16.31
CA GLU A 119 4.10 -10.96 -17.50
C GLU A 119 4.75 -12.30 -17.11
N ASN A 120 5.53 -12.32 -16.04
CA ASN A 120 6.07 -13.55 -15.49
C ASN A 120 4.96 -14.54 -15.12
N LEU A 121 3.90 -14.07 -14.44
CA LEU A 121 2.77 -14.94 -14.06
C LEU A 121 1.96 -15.44 -15.24
N LYS A 122 1.84 -14.70 -16.35
CA LYS A 122 1.24 -15.22 -17.59
C LYS A 122 2.01 -16.41 -18.13
N ASN A 123 3.32 -16.44 -17.90
CA ASN A 123 4.22 -17.51 -18.33
C ASN A 123 4.59 -18.46 -17.17
N TYR A 124 3.77 -18.56 -16.14
CA TYR A 124 4.09 -19.25 -14.87
C TYR A 124 4.52 -20.72 -15.04
N ARG A 125 4.03 -21.41 -16.09
CA ARG A 125 4.39 -22.80 -16.36
C ARG A 125 5.86 -23.00 -16.73
N ASN A 126 6.55 -21.95 -17.16
CA ASN A 126 7.96 -21.91 -17.53
C ASN A 126 8.87 -21.42 -16.37
N LEU A 127 8.29 -21.13 -15.21
CA LEU A 127 9.03 -20.66 -14.04
C LEU A 127 9.18 -21.78 -13.00
N THR A 128 10.17 -21.62 -12.13
CA THR A 128 10.23 -22.43 -10.90
C THR A 128 9.08 -22.07 -9.96
N ASP A 129 8.63 -23.02 -9.15
CA ASP A 129 7.55 -22.79 -8.19
C ASP A 129 7.88 -21.62 -7.24
N SER A 130 9.13 -21.50 -6.80
CA SER A 130 9.58 -20.37 -5.97
C SER A 130 9.46 -19.03 -6.69
N ALA A 131 9.78 -18.97 -7.99
CA ALA A 131 9.62 -17.74 -8.78
C ALA A 131 8.13 -17.38 -8.95
N VAL A 132 7.27 -18.35 -9.16
CA VAL A 132 5.81 -18.12 -9.21
C VAL A 132 5.31 -17.54 -7.90
N VAL A 133 5.70 -18.14 -6.77
CA VAL A 133 5.30 -17.66 -5.42
C VAL A 133 5.74 -16.22 -5.18
N VAL A 134 6.99 -15.87 -5.54
CA VAL A 134 7.49 -14.49 -5.35
C VAL A 134 6.72 -13.50 -6.22
N ASN A 135 6.56 -13.79 -7.54
CA ASN A 135 5.82 -12.91 -8.44
C ASN A 135 4.35 -12.75 -7.99
N LEU A 136 3.70 -13.84 -7.56
CA LEU A 136 2.33 -13.79 -7.04
C LEU A 136 2.21 -12.88 -5.82
N LYS A 137 3.11 -13.03 -4.84
CA LYS A 137 3.13 -12.18 -3.63
C LYS A 137 3.40 -10.72 -3.96
N CYS A 138 4.32 -10.45 -4.91
CA CYS A 138 4.58 -9.09 -5.38
C CYS A 138 3.36 -8.47 -6.06
N VAL A 139 2.68 -9.18 -6.96
CA VAL A 139 1.47 -8.68 -7.63
C VAL A 139 0.36 -8.39 -6.63
N VAL A 140 0.11 -9.31 -5.67
CA VAL A 140 -0.92 -9.13 -4.63
C VAL A 140 -0.67 -7.86 -3.82
N HIS A 141 0.58 -7.58 -3.46
CA HIS A 141 0.96 -6.41 -2.67
C HIS A 141 0.93 -5.12 -3.50
N MET A 142 1.65 -5.10 -4.63
CA MET A 142 1.81 -3.90 -5.47
C MET A 142 0.49 -3.38 -6.03
N VAL A 143 -0.49 -4.24 -6.33
CA VAL A 143 -1.82 -3.78 -6.75
C VAL A 143 -2.51 -3.01 -5.61
N GLY A 144 -2.32 -3.42 -4.36
CA GLY A 144 -2.77 -2.66 -3.19
C GLY A 144 -2.10 -1.29 -3.13
N ASP A 145 -0.76 -1.26 -3.20
CA ASP A 145 0.04 -0.05 -3.15
C ASP A 145 -0.30 0.96 -4.24
N MET A 146 -0.47 0.48 -5.47
CA MET A 146 -0.86 1.31 -6.60
C MET A 146 -2.13 2.11 -6.33
N HIS A 147 -3.04 1.60 -5.48
CA HIS A 147 -4.31 2.24 -5.15
C HIS A 147 -4.25 3.08 -3.86
N CYS A 148 -3.13 3.06 -3.12
CA CYS A 148 -2.97 3.85 -1.92
C CYS A 148 -2.55 5.29 -2.25
N PRO A 149 -3.32 6.33 -1.84
CA PRO A 149 -2.99 7.71 -2.16
C PRO A 149 -1.59 8.15 -1.70
N SER A 150 -1.11 7.66 -0.56
CA SER A 150 0.24 7.99 -0.06
C SER A 150 1.38 7.39 -0.86
N HIS A 151 1.10 6.47 -1.78
CA HIS A 151 2.07 5.80 -2.65
C HIS A 151 2.16 6.40 -4.06
N ILE A 152 1.43 7.50 -4.32
CA ILE A 152 1.45 8.22 -5.59
C ILE A 152 2.23 9.52 -5.40
N TYR A 153 3.31 9.69 -6.13
CA TYR A 153 4.07 10.93 -6.17
C TYR A 153 3.80 11.66 -7.49
N PHE A 154 3.43 12.93 -7.40
CA PHE A 154 3.12 13.76 -8.55
C PHE A 154 4.33 14.66 -8.85
N THR A 155 4.84 14.65 -10.09
CA THR A 155 6.02 15.41 -10.49
C THR A 155 5.87 16.92 -10.33
N GLU A 156 4.64 17.42 -10.36
CA GLU A 156 4.31 18.83 -10.17
C GLU A 156 4.41 19.31 -8.72
N PHE A 157 4.52 18.39 -7.74
CA PHE A 157 4.72 18.72 -6.34
C PHE A 157 6.18 18.49 -5.94
N PRO A 158 7.01 19.55 -5.85
CA PRO A 158 8.41 19.40 -5.47
C PRO A 158 8.61 18.76 -4.09
N ASP A 159 7.65 18.90 -3.20
CA ASP A 159 7.67 18.34 -1.85
C ASP A 159 7.35 16.83 -1.81
N CYS A 160 6.93 16.23 -2.92
CA CYS A 160 6.93 14.77 -3.08
C CYS A 160 8.34 14.19 -3.24
N PHE A 161 9.34 15.03 -3.56
CA PHE A 161 10.71 14.63 -3.83
C PHE A 161 11.65 15.29 -2.83
N ALA A 162 12.61 14.54 -2.30
CA ALA A 162 13.64 15.12 -1.45
C ALA A 162 14.51 16.07 -2.28
N LEU A 163 14.67 17.29 -1.76
CA LEU A 163 15.77 18.13 -2.22
C LEU A 163 17.06 17.57 -1.64
N PRO A 164 18.14 17.43 -2.44
CA PRO A 164 19.45 17.07 -1.93
C PRO A 164 19.84 18.05 -0.81
N LYS A 165 20.32 17.55 0.31
CA LYS A 165 20.76 18.35 1.47
C LYS A 165 21.81 19.43 1.11
N SER A 166 22.50 19.26 -0.03
CA SER A 166 23.55 20.13 -0.53
C SER A 166 23.08 21.43 -1.19
N LEU A 167 21.80 21.55 -1.54
CA LEU A 167 21.31 22.68 -2.32
C LEU A 167 20.64 23.80 -1.50
N ASP A 168 20.32 23.57 -0.24
CA ASP A 168 19.75 24.61 0.63
C ASP A 168 20.09 24.35 2.10
N PRO A 169 21.16 24.98 2.61
CA PRO A 169 21.60 24.88 4.02
C PRO A 169 20.55 25.38 5.03
N GLU A 170 19.68 26.32 4.63
CA GLU A 170 18.63 26.88 5.49
C GLU A 170 17.36 26.05 5.50
N LYS A 171 17.13 25.31 4.42
CA LYS A 171 16.00 24.36 4.33
C LYS A 171 16.40 22.97 4.82
N LYS A 172 16.99 22.89 6.01
CA LYS A 172 17.28 21.61 6.66
C LYS A 172 16.07 20.69 6.60
N GLY A 173 16.05 19.87 5.53
CA GLY A 173 15.17 18.73 5.44
C GLY A 173 13.68 19.08 5.37
N ARG A 174 13.20 19.75 4.29
CA ARG A 174 11.78 19.63 3.95
C ARG A 174 11.45 18.16 3.87
N LYS A 175 10.61 17.72 4.79
CA LYS A 175 10.10 16.37 4.77
C LYS A 175 9.30 16.23 3.49
N ALA A 176 9.51 15.13 2.77
CA ALA A 176 8.63 14.81 1.67
C ALA A 176 7.17 14.76 2.17
N ARG A 177 6.23 15.06 1.30
CA ARG A 177 4.80 15.22 1.64
C ARG A 177 4.24 14.03 2.41
N ASP A 178 4.62 12.82 2.06
CA ASP A 178 4.25 11.61 2.80
C ASP A 178 4.78 11.58 4.24
N ARG A 179 5.82 12.36 4.54
CA ARG A 179 6.47 12.48 5.86
C ARG A 179 6.05 13.72 6.63
N MET A 180 5.22 14.59 6.05
CA MET A 180 4.72 15.75 6.78
C MET A 180 3.94 15.30 8.01
N ILE A 181 4.03 16.10 9.06
CA ILE A 181 3.33 15.86 10.31
C ILE A 181 1.96 16.50 10.23
N ILE A 182 0.98 15.76 10.66
CA ILE A 182 -0.40 16.19 10.85
C ILE A 182 -0.88 15.78 12.23
N TYR A 183 -1.98 16.32 12.66
CA TYR A 183 -2.61 15.99 13.95
C TYR A 183 -4.03 15.47 13.72
N TYR A 184 -4.34 14.35 14.32
CA TYR A 184 -5.67 13.76 14.35
C TYR A 184 -6.05 13.33 15.77
N ASN A 185 -7.20 13.78 16.27
CA ASN A 185 -7.65 13.56 17.65
C ASN A 185 -6.56 13.91 18.69
N GLY A 186 -5.86 15.03 18.50
CA GLY A 186 -4.76 15.48 19.35
C GLY A 186 -3.47 14.66 19.23
N LYS A 187 -3.44 13.62 18.42
CA LYS A 187 -2.26 12.76 18.22
C LYS A 187 -1.47 13.20 16.98
N LYS A 188 -0.16 13.33 17.19
CA LYS A 188 0.81 13.61 16.13
C LYS A 188 1.08 12.35 15.32
N MET A 189 1.00 12.45 13.98
CA MET A 189 1.36 11.37 13.07
C MET A 189 1.92 11.91 11.75
N ASN A 190 2.58 11.08 10.97
CA ASN A 190 2.91 11.44 9.59
C ASN A 190 1.74 11.13 8.66
N TYR A 191 1.67 11.86 7.54
CA TYR A 191 0.57 11.76 6.57
C TYR A 191 0.49 10.39 5.88
N HIS A 192 1.62 9.73 5.68
CA HIS A 192 1.66 8.37 5.16
C HIS A 192 0.95 7.39 6.10
N HIS A 193 1.29 7.46 7.42
CA HIS A 193 0.64 6.63 8.43
C HIS A 193 -0.88 6.89 8.51
N TYR A 194 -1.31 8.13 8.30
CA TYR A 194 -2.74 8.46 8.23
C TYR A 194 -3.44 7.64 7.14
N TRP A 195 -2.87 7.58 5.94
CA TRP A 195 -3.44 6.81 4.85
C TRP A 195 -3.39 5.30 5.08
N ASP A 196 -2.30 4.82 5.66
CA ASP A 196 -2.09 3.39 5.89
C ASP A 196 -3.03 2.81 6.94
N GLN A 197 -3.42 3.60 7.92
CA GLN A 197 -4.14 3.10 9.08
C GLN A 197 -5.48 3.82 9.29
N ILE A 198 -5.48 5.16 9.33
CA ILE A 198 -6.59 5.94 9.85
C ILE A 198 -7.67 6.15 8.78
N ALA A 199 -7.30 6.59 7.58
CA ALA A 199 -8.25 6.89 6.52
C ALA A 199 -9.19 5.72 6.21
N LEU A 200 -8.70 4.49 6.29
CA LEU A 200 -9.50 3.29 6.06
C LEU A 200 -10.36 2.92 7.26
N THR A 201 -9.77 2.93 8.47
CA THR A 201 -10.39 2.36 9.67
C THR A 201 -11.39 3.29 10.34
N GLU A 202 -11.19 4.60 10.27
CA GLU A 202 -12.07 5.59 10.90
C GLU A 202 -13.45 5.71 10.24
N LEU A 203 -13.60 5.27 9.00
CA LEU A 203 -14.91 5.22 8.34
C LEU A 203 -15.83 4.18 8.99
N HIS A 204 -15.25 3.09 9.50
CA HIS A 204 -15.94 1.96 10.11
C HIS A 204 -15.21 1.50 11.38
N PRO A 205 -15.18 2.32 12.44
CA PRO A 205 -14.48 1.97 13.70
C PRO A 205 -15.07 0.72 14.37
N GLU A 206 -16.35 0.43 14.12
CA GLU A 206 -17.04 -0.78 14.61
C GLU A 206 -16.45 -2.08 14.05
N PHE A 207 -15.74 -2.06 12.93
CA PHE A 207 -15.11 -3.25 12.35
C PHE A 207 -13.82 -3.65 13.05
N LYS A 208 -13.29 -2.84 13.98
CA LYS A 208 -12.13 -3.17 14.82
C LYS A 208 -10.94 -3.73 14.02
N SER A 209 -10.65 -3.15 12.87
CA SER A 209 -9.60 -3.58 11.95
C SER A 209 -9.79 -4.97 11.31
N SER A 210 -11.01 -5.50 11.29
CA SER A 210 -11.33 -6.75 10.59
C SER A 210 -11.36 -6.56 9.09
N HIS A 211 -10.34 -7.07 8.39
CA HIS A 211 -10.31 -7.05 6.92
C HIS A 211 -11.49 -7.79 6.26
N ASP A 212 -12.06 -8.79 6.93
CA ASP A 212 -13.24 -9.50 6.44
C ASP A 212 -14.49 -8.63 6.44
N LEU A 213 -14.71 -7.83 7.50
CA LEU A 213 -15.83 -6.89 7.56
C LEU A 213 -15.64 -5.76 6.54
N PHE A 214 -14.44 -5.18 6.45
CA PHE A 214 -14.13 -4.18 5.44
C PHE A 214 -14.34 -4.72 4.02
N SER A 215 -13.84 -5.92 3.73
CA SER A 215 -13.99 -6.51 2.40
C SER A 215 -15.45 -6.75 2.03
N LYS A 216 -16.27 -7.19 2.98
CA LYS A 216 -17.69 -7.41 2.79
C LYS A 216 -18.44 -6.11 2.49
N GLU A 217 -18.16 -5.06 3.27
CA GLU A 217 -18.79 -3.76 3.08
C GLU A 217 -18.38 -3.10 1.77
N PHE A 218 -17.08 -3.12 1.46
CA PHE A 218 -16.57 -2.48 0.24
C PHE A 218 -17.03 -3.21 -1.03
N ASP A 219 -17.07 -4.54 -1.01
CA ASP A 219 -17.61 -5.34 -2.10
C ASP A 219 -19.10 -5.04 -2.32
N LYS A 220 -19.89 -4.94 -1.24
CA LYS A 220 -21.30 -4.55 -1.28
C LYS A 220 -21.49 -3.14 -1.88
N ALA A 221 -20.71 -2.16 -1.44
CA ALA A 221 -20.80 -0.77 -1.90
C ALA A 221 -20.45 -0.60 -3.40
N THR A 222 -19.74 -1.56 -3.97
CA THR A 222 -19.32 -1.55 -5.38
C THR A 222 -20.04 -2.58 -6.25
N LYS A 223 -21.04 -3.28 -5.69
CA LYS A 223 -21.83 -4.29 -6.41
C LYS A 223 -22.31 -3.80 -7.77
N GLY A 224 -22.12 -4.61 -8.80
CA GLY A 224 -22.50 -4.29 -10.19
C GLY A 224 -21.52 -3.38 -10.95
N LYS A 225 -20.51 -2.79 -10.27
CA LYS A 225 -19.54 -1.89 -10.93
C LYS A 225 -18.26 -2.59 -11.41
N ARG A 226 -18.05 -3.86 -11.06
CA ARG A 226 -16.83 -4.63 -11.32
C ARG A 226 -16.37 -4.56 -12.79
N LYS A 227 -17.28 -4.85 -13.75
CA LYS A 227 -16.92 -4.81 -15.18
C LYS A 227 -16.37 -3.46 -15.61
N LYS A 228 -16.96 -2.36 -15.11
CA LYS A 228 -16.49 -0.99 -15.39
C LYS A 228 -15.15 -0.72 -14.72
N ILE A 229 -14.97 -1.17 -13.48
CA ILE A 229 -13.73 -0.98 -12.68
C ILE A 229 -12.53 -1.66 -13.34
N CYS A 230 -12.72 -2.88 -13.85
CA CYS A 230 -11.66 -3.68 -14.46
C CYS A 230 -11.39 -3.33 -15.93
N LYS A 231 -12.17 -2.43 -16.55
CA LYS A 231 -11.96 -2.04 -17.95
C LYS A 231 -10.63 -1.31 -18.12
N GLY A 232 -9.91 -1.63 -19.20
CA GLY A 232 -8.64 -1.00 -19.59
C GLY A 232 -7.42 -1.75 -19.09
N THR A 233 -6.27 -1.11 -19.23
CA THR A 233 -4.94 -1.61 -18.91
C THR A 233 -4.49 -1.10 -17.53
N ILE A 234 -3.34 -1.57 -17.05
CA ILE A 234 -2.70 -1.04 -15.82
C ILE A 234 -2.46 0.48 -15.97
N ASP A 235 -2.05 0.97 -17.14
CA ASP A 235 -1.82 2.40 -17.34
C ASP A 235 -3.12 3.22 -17.32
N ASP A 236 -4.21 2.70 -17.86
CA ASP A 236 -5.54 3.31 -17.74
C ASP A 236 -5.98 3.38 -16.27
N TRP A 237 -5.64 2.36 -15.48
CA TRP A 237 -5.93 2.36 -14.04
C TRP A 237 -5.07 3.35 -13.27
N VAL A 238 -3.80 3.52 -13.65
CA VAL A 238 -2.92 4.55 -13.06
C VAL A 238 -3.52 5.93 -13.27
N TYR A 239 -3.96 6.24 -14.49
CA TYR A 239 -4.64 7.51 -14.78
C TYR A 239 -5.87 7.73 -13.89
N ASP A 240 -6.76 6.74 -13.81
CA ASP A 240 -7.99 6.80 -12.98
C ASP A 240 -7.69 7.00 -11.49
N ILE A 241 -6.68 6.29 -10.96
CA ILE A 241 -6.27 6.38 -9.56
C ILE A 241 -5.64 7.74 -9.29
N ALA A 242 -4.64 8.14 -10.07
CA ALA A 242 -3.92 9.40 -9.90
C ALA A 242 -4.87 10.59 -9.97
N LYS A 243 -5.75 10.63 -10.97
CA LYS A 243 -6.78 11.66 -11.10
C LYS A 243 -7.71 11.72 -9.88
N SER A 244 -8.10 10.58 -9.34
CA SER A 244 -8.98 10.50 -8.15
C SER A 244 -8.27 10.96 -6.87
N CYS A 245 -6.97 10.71 -6.76
CA CYS A 245 -6.18 11.02 -5.56
C CYS A 245 -5.58 12.43 -5.58
N ARG A 246 -5.38 13.02 -6.77
CA ARG A 246 -4.74 14.33 -6.94
C ARG A 246 -5.32 15.47 -6.11
N PRO A 247 -6.66 15.62 -5.97
CA PRO A 247 -7.24 16.70 -5.18
C PRO A 247 -6.81 16.71 -3.71
N LEU A 248 -6.49 15.55 -3.15
CA LEU A 248 -6.07 15.43 -1.73
C LEU A 248 -4.73 16.11 -1.44
N TYR A 249 -3.89 16.27 -2.46
CA TYR A 249 -2.59 16.91 -2.32
C TYR A 249 -2.69 18.44 -2.20
N ASN A 250 -3.83 19.04 -2.54
CA ASN A 250 -4.00 20.50 -2.50
C ASN A 250 -4.45 21.03 -1.14
N GLY A 251 -5.04 20.18 -0.30
CA GLY A 251 -5.78 20.62 0.89
C GLY A 251 -5.08 20.45 2.21
N ILE A 252 -3.86 19.86 2.25
CA ILE A 252 -3.20 19.51 3.50
C ILE A 252 -1.76 20.03 3.56
N LYS A 253 -1.34 20.52 4.74
CA LYS A 253 -0.02 21.11 5.00
C LYS A 253 0.60 20.55 6.28
N GLU A 254 1.91 20.71 6.42
CA GLU A 254 2.63 20.40 7.67
C GLU A 254 1.98 21.16 8.84
N GLY A 255 1.63 20.43 9.89
CA GLY A 255 1.03 20.96 11.11
C GLY A 255 -0.50 21.03 11.12
N ASP A 256 -1.17 20.65 10.03
CA ASP A 256 -2.62 20.70 9.98
C ASP A 256 -3.29 19.74 10.98
N HIS A 257 -4.39 20.21 11.56
CA HIS A 257 -5.29 19.42 12.39
C HIS A 257 -6.44 18.90 11.53
N ILE A 258 -6.48 17.57 11.35
CA ILE A 258 -7.50 16.90 10.53
C ILE A 258 -8.81 16.82 11.31
N GLY A 259 -9.88 17.37 10.71
CA GLY A 259 -11.24 17.30 11.23
C GLY A 259 -12.07 16.14 10.66
N LYS A 260 -13.29 16.01 11.18
CA LYS A 260 -14.24 14.95 10.81
C LYS A 260 -14.55 14.92 9.30
N GLU A 261 -14.77 16.08 8.69
CA GLU A 261 -15.10 16.19 7.27
C GLU A 261 -13.98 15.63 6.38
N TYR A 262 -12.72 15.94 6.71
CA TYR A 262 -11.57 15.41 6.01
C TYR A 262 -11.49 13.88 6.14
N VAL A 263 -11.71 13.34 7.34
CA VAL A 263 -11.70 11.90 7.61
C VAL A 263 -12.81 11.18 6.84
N GLU A 264 -14.03 11.75 6.78
CA GLU A 264 -15.13 11.17 5.99
C GLU A 264 -14.83 11.15 4.49
N SER A 265 -14.28 12.23 3.94
CA SER A 265 -13.98 12.32 2.52
C SER A 265 -12.84 11.35 2.12
N THR A 266 -11.77 11.33 2.91
CA THR A 266 -10.63 10.43 2.69
C THR A 266 -10.98 8.97 2.94
N GLY A 267 -11.82 8.67 3.93
CA GLY A 267 -12.31 7.32 4.20
C GLY A 267 -13.16 6.77 3.04
N LYS A 268 -14.05 7.57 2.46
CA LYS A 268 -14.83 7.20 1.27
C LYS A 268 -13.91 6.91 0.07
N LEU A 269 -12.86 7.72 -0.12
CA LEU A 269 -11.88 7.47 -1.17
C LEU A 269 -11.08 6.21 -0.89
N ALA A 270 -10.61 5.99 0.34
CA ALA A 270 -9.90 4.79 0.74
C ALA A 270 -10.73 3.52 0.48
N GLN A 271 -12.00 3.52 0.88
CA GLN A 271 -12.95 2.44 0.59
C GLN A 271 -13.05 2.16 -0.92
N TRP A 272 -13.22 3.22 -1.72
CA TRP A 272 -13.37 3.10 -3.17
C TRP A 272 -12.10 2.55 -3.82
N GLN A 273 -10.93 3.01 -3.40
CA GLN A 273 -9.64 2.54 -3.90
C GLN A 273 -9.36 1.09 -3.49
N CYS A 274 -9.66 0.69 -2.26
CA CYS A 274 -9.54 -0.71 -1.83
C CYS A 274 -10.44 -1.65 -2.64
N ALA A 275 -11.69 -1.25 -2.92
CA ALA A 275 -12.59 -2.04 -3.74
C ALA A 275 -12.08 -2.20 -5.18
N LYS A 276 -11.62 -1.10 -5.79
CA LYS A 276 -10.99 -1.13 -7.13
C LYS A 276 -9.77 -2.05 -7.14
N ALA A 277 -8.89 -1.91 -6.15
CA ALA A 277 -7.69 -2.74 -6.03
C ALA A 277 -8.02 -4.23 -5.98
N GLY A 278 -9.01 -4.62 -5.16
CA GLY A 278 -9.44 -6.02 -5.04
C GLY A 278 -9.97 -6.58 -6.35
N TYR A 279 -10.82 -5.85 -7.06
CA TYR A 279 -11.36 -6.30 -8.35
C TYR A 279 -10.30 -6.37 -9.45
N ARG A 280 -9.40 -5.37 -9.52
CA ARG A 280 -8.30 -5.32 -10.49
C ARG A 280 -7.28 -6.42 -10.22
N LEU A 281 -6.99 -6.71 -8.95
CA LEU A 281 -6.14 -7.84 -8.57
C LEU A 281 -6.74 -9.18 -9.02
N ALA A 282 -8.04 -9.41 -8.76
CA ALA A 282 -8.72 -10.60 -9.24
C ALA A 282 -8.69 -10.72 -10.76
N HIS A 283 -8.88 -9.61 -11.47
CA HIS A 283 -8.84 -9.56 -12.93
C HIS A 283 -7.45 -9.94 -13.44
N ILE A 284 -6.37 -9.34 -12.92
CA ILE A 284 -4.99 -9.68 -13.28
C ILE A 284 -4.72 -11.18 -13.06
N LEU A 285 -5.04 -11.69 -11.87
CA LEU A 285 -4.75 -13.09 -11.55
C LEU A 285 -5.56 -14.06 -12.42
N ASN A 286 -6.83 -13.73 -12.70
CA ASN A 286 -7.64 -14.53 -13.61
C ASN A 286 -7.07 -14.51 -15.03
N GLU A 287 -6.60 -13.41 -15.54
CA GLU A 287 -5.95 -13.36 -16.84
C GLU A 287 -4.63 -14.14 -16.86
N CYS A 288 -3.79 -14.00 -15.84
CA CYS A 288 -2.51 -14.70 -15.77
C CYS A 288 -2.67 -16.23 -15.75
N PHE A 289 -3.64 -16.74 -14.99
CA PHE A 289 -3.77 -18.19 -14.75
C PHE A 289 -4.78 -18.89 -15.63
N ASN A 290 -5.66 -18.17 -16.35
CA ASN A 290 -6.58 -18.74 -17.32
C ASN A 290 -6.05 -18.66 -18.77
N SER A 291 -4.86 -18.10 -19.00
CA SER A 291 -4.21 -18.13 -20.31
C SER A 291 -3.88 -19.57 -20.69
N LYS A 292 -4.47 -20.04 -21.82
CA LYS A 292 -4.25 -21.39 -22.37
C LYS A 292 -2.83 -21.57 -22.89
#